data_52da95e53bbee073c7e093f95b286abf
#
_entry.id   52da95e53bbee073c7e093f95b286abf
#
_cell.length_a   1.000
_cell.length_b   1.000
_cell.length_c   1.000
_cell.angle_alpha   90.00
_cell.angle_beta   90.00
_cell.angle_gamma   90.00
#
_symmetry.space_group_name_H-M   'P 1'
#
loop_
_entity.id
_entity.type
_entity.pdbx_description
1 polymer ?
#
loop_
_entity_poly.entity_id
_entity_poly.type
_entity_poly.pdbx_seq_one_letter_code
_entity_poly.pdbx_strand_id
1 'polypeptide(L)'
;MKFIILLSILLVSSFSDASIKSKERNSHEYQILAYEDLGSEIKQQDFYFIASTVTQLYQTEARRQGRTMVIATLDWETPYFSAWAKYEEKNNTYQVNFWGGFARLPDMTKRAFVFTACHEVGHLLGEYPRIKIKGMQHMSTEGQSDFFAANSCYKKFVTKYPKYFDAPLELNPYAASLCEEKFLEDKLNKRLCFETMQVARDFTLAINYVNNDVLPQFHTPDNLVVKETKDSYPSMQCRMDIIVNSALMPYESGKIGENALSKRLPCWFANTDT
;
A
#
# COMPACT_ATOMS: atom_id res chain seq x y z
N MET A 1 -36.72 21.34 45.86
CA MET A 1 -36.49 21.55 44.44
C MET A 1 -35.11 21.00 44.11
N LYS A 2 -35.04 19.82 43.48
CA LYS A 2 -33.79 19.23 43.03
C LYS A 2 -33.67 19.52 41.53
N PHE A 3 -32.64 20.30 41.13
CA PHE A 3 -32.29 20.49 39.73
C PHE A 3 -31.51 19.31 39.21
N ILE A 4 -32.06 18.60 38.20
CA ILE A 4 -31.39 17.56 37.46
C ILE A 4 -30.76 18.27 36.26
N ILE A 5 -29.42 18.32 36.23
CA ILE A 5 -28.66 18.79 35.09
C ILE A 5 -28.51 17.58 34.15
N LEU A 6 -29.20 17.60 33.01
CA LEU A 6 -28.99 16.66 31.92
C LEU A 6 -27.70 17.01 31.18
N LEU A 7 -26.68 16.19 31.34
CA LEU A 7 -25.44 16.28 30.61
C LEU A 7 -25.64 15.57 29.26
N SER A 8 -25.87 16.33 28.18
CA SER A 8 -25.93 15.83 26.83
C SER A 8 -24.52 15.50 26.35
N ILE A 9 -24.20 14.20 26.32
CA ILE A 9 -22.97 13.68 25.69
C ILE A 9 -23.14 13.76 24.17
N LEU A 10 -22.50 14.74 23.55
CA LEU A 10 -22.31 14.80 22.10
C LEU A 10 -21.32 13.68 21.71
N LEU A 11 -21.85 12.58 21.19
CA LEU A 11 -21.07 11.58 20.47
C LEU A 11 -20.60 12.18 19.15
N VAL A 12 -19.39 12.70 19.16
CA VAL A 12 -18.67 13.02 17.92
C VAL A 12 -18.25 11.68 17.30
N SER A 13 -18.99 11.24 16.28
CA SER A 13 -18.58 10.10 15.44
C SER A 13 -17.34 10.52 14.63
N SER A 14 -16.16 10.12 15.11
CA SER A 14 -14.94 10.21 14.33
C SER A 14 -15.05 9.25 13.15
N PHE A 15 -15.23 9.78 11.95
CA PHE A 15 -15.08 9.03 10.72
C PHE A 15 -13.62 8.55 10.64
N SER A 16 -13.42 7.25 10.70
CA SER A 16 -12.12 6.65 10.46
C SER A 16 -11.88 6.64 8.96
N ASP A 17 -11.04 7.56 8.49
CA ASP A 17 -10.47 7.44 7.14
C ASP A 17 -9.65 6.14 7.07
N ALA A 18 -9.77 5.39 5.96
CA ALA A 18 -8.86 4.30 5.65
C ALA A 18 -7.51 4.92 5.27
N SER A 19 -6.77 5.27 6.28
CA SER A 19 -5.41 5.79 6.20
C SER A 19 -4.49 4.80 6.87
N ILE A 20 -3.23 4.75 6.47
CA ILE A 20 -2.18 4.07 7.23
C ILE A 20 -2.12 4.73 8.61
N LYS A 21 -2.97 4.31 9.52
CA LYS A 21 -2.91 4.65 10.93
C LYS A 21 -2.26 3.50 11.65
N SER A 22 -1.02 3.71 12.06
CA SER A 22 -0.41 2.89 13.09
C SER A 22 -1.29 2.89 14.34
N LYS A 23 -1.24 1.81 15.09
CA LYS A 23 -1.89 1.62 16.39
C LYS A 23 -1.73 2.89 17.24
N GLU A 24 -2.76 3.73 17.28
CA GLU A 24 -2.99 4.87 18.20
C GLU A 24 -1.79 5.75 18.62
N ARG A 25 -0.86 6.04 17.71
CA ARG A 25 -0.07 7.24 17.86
C ARG A 25 -0.67 8.30 16.95
N ASN A 26 -1.13 9.39 17.54
CA ASN A 26 -1.70 10.50 16.79
C ASN A 26 -0.78 10.87 15.64
N SER A 27 -1.30 10.97 14.43
CA SER A 27 -0.56 11.47 13.25
C SER A 27 0.08 12.86 13.48
N HIS A 28 -0.32 13.54 14.55
CA HIS A 28 0.25 14.79 15.03
C HIS A 28 1.54 14.64 15.85
N GLU A 29 1.90 13.45 16.32
CA GLU A 29 3.16 13.21 17.07
C GLU A 29 4.37 13.07 16.17
N TYR A 30 4.17 12.66 14.91
CA TYR A 30 5.24 12.53 13.94
C TYR A 30 5.08 13.55 12.84
N GLN A 31 5.92 14.58 12.87
CA GLN A 31 6.00 15.58 11.82
C GLN A 31 7.41 15.55 11.25
N ILE A 32 7.51 15.44 9.93
CA ILE A 32 8.78 15.52 9.22
C ILE A 32 8.69 16.74 8.30
N LEU A 33 9.35 17.79 8.69
CA LEU A 33 9.30 19.07 7.98
C LEU A 33 9.98 18.98 6.60
N ALA A 34 9.56 19.82 5.67
CA ALA A 34 10.02 19.76 4.28
C ALA A 34 11.54 20.00 4.12
N TYR A 35 12.17 20.65 5.09
CA TYR A 35 13.62 20.88 5.11
C TYR A 35 14.42 19.82 5.90
N GLU A 36 13.75 18.88 6.58
CA GLU A 36 14.42 17.80 7.31
C GLU A 36 14.85 16.70 6.35
N ASP A 37 16.10 16.28 6.45
CA ASP A 37 16.65 15.14 5.75
C ASP A 37 16.92 14.02 6.76
N LEU A 38 16.01 13.07 6.84
CA LEU A 38 16.09 11.90 7.73
C LEU A 38 16.53 10.63 6.98
N GLY A 39 17.11 10.77 5.78
CA GLY A 39 17.61 9.64 5.00
C GLY A 39 16.61 9.09 3.98
N SER A 40 15.55 9.83 3.64
CA SER A 40 14.67 9.47 2.53
C SER A 40 15.37 9.68 1.18
N GLU A 41 15.20 8.75 0.24
CA GLU A 41 15.61 8.96 -1.17
C GLU A 41 14.71 9.95 -1.91
N ILE A 42 13.48 10.19 -1.42
CA ILE A 42 12.46 10.95 -2.13
C ILE A 42 12.77 12.44 -2.06
N LYS A 43 12.96 13.02 -3.22
CA LYS A 43 12.99 14.48 -3.40
C LYS A 43 11.61 14.95 -3.90
N GLN A 44 11.34 16.24 -3.78
CA GLN A 44 10.05 16.82 -4.17
C GLN A 44 9.63 16.43 -5.61
N GLN A 45 10.57 16.42 -6.55
CA GLN A 45 10.30 16.00 -7.93
C GLN A 45 9.89 14.53 -8.06
N ASP A 46 10.50 13.62 -7.26
CA ASP A 46 10.15 12.20 -7.24
C ASP A 46 8.74 12.01 -6.66
N PHE A 47 8.41 12.75 -5.59
CA PHE A 47 7.09 12.74 -4.99
C PHE A 47 5.99 13.06 -6.01
N TYR A 48 6.12 14.16 -6.73
CA TYR A 48 5.17 14.55 -7.76
C TYR A 48 5.14 13.59 -8.95
N PHE A 49 6.30 13.14 -9.40
CA PHE A 49 6.41 12.22 -10.53
C PHE A 49 5.76 10.87 -10.23
N ILE A 50 6.09 10.25 -9.09
CA ILE A 50 5.57 8.92 -8.72
C ILE A 50 4.05 8.98 -8.55
N ALA A 51 3.54 9.90 -7.72
CA ALA A 51 2.11 10.01 -7.46
C ALA A 51 1.31 10.23 -8.76
N SER A 52 1.77 11.16 -9.61
CA SER A 52 1.11 11.46 -10.89
C SER A 52 1.18 10.28 -11.85
N THR A 53 2.34 9.63 -11.97
CA THR A 53 2.56 8.53 -12.90
C THR A 53 1.73 7.31 -12.53
N VAL A 54 1.74 6.89 -11.26
CA VAL A 54 0.97 5.74 -10.78
C VAL A 54 -0.53 5.99 -10.98
N THR A 55 -1.02 7.17 -10.61
CA THR A 55 -2.43 7.54 -10.83
C THR A 55 -2.80 7.48 -12.32
N GLN A 56 -1.95 8.01 -13.20
CA GLN A 56 -2.18 8.01 -14.64
C GLN A 56 -2.20 6.60 -15.25
N LEU A 57 -1.38 5.67 -14.73
CA LEU A 57 -1.34 4.29 -15.20
C LEU A 57 -2.70 3.57 -15.11
N TYR A 58 -3.60 4.06 -14.26
CA TYR A 58 -4.89 3.43 -13.98
C TYR A 58 -6.11 4.24 -14.38
N GLN A 59 -5.93 5.34 -15.11
CA GLN A 59 -7.05 6.15 -15.62
C GLN A 59 -7.99 5.35 -16.53
N THR A 60 -7.44 4.46 -17.36
CA THR A 60 -8.25 3.66 -18.28
C THR A 60 -9.11 2.66 -17.53
N GLU A 61 -8.58 2.00 -16.52
CA GLU A 61 -9.30 1.05 -15.68
C GLU A 61 -10.41 1.75 -14.88
N ALA A 62 -10.13 2.91 -14.31
CA ALA A 62 -11.14 3.71 -13.63
C ALA A 62 -12.29 4.10 -14.59
N ARG A 63 -11.97 4.53 -15.82
CA ARG A 63 -12.98 4.87 -16.85
C ARG A 63 -13.82 3.66 -17.27
N ARG A 64 -13.24 2.46 -17.35
CA ARG A 64 -13.99 1.22 -17.64
C ARG A 64 -15.03 0.92 -16.56
N GLN A 65 -14.79 1.35 -15.33
CA GLN A 65 -15.74 1.27 -14.22
C GLN A 65 -16.69 2.51 -14.16
N GLY A 66 -16.67 3.39 -15.18
CA GLY A 66 -17.48 4.61 -15.22
C GLY A 66 -17.01 5.69 -14.25
N ARG A 67 -15.73 5.66 -13.82
CA ARG A 67 -15.18 6.57 -12.82
C ARG A 67 -13.99 7.35 -13.34
N THR A 68 -13.74 8.50 -12.72
CA THR A 68 -12.52 9.28 -12.97
C THR A 68 -11.60 9.14 -11.78
N MET A 69 -10.31 8.87 -12.03
CA MET A 69 -9.30 8.83 -10.97
C MET A 69 -8.57 10.17 -10.92
N VAL A 70 -8.47 10.77 -9.75
CA VAL A 70 -7.83 12.06 -9.52
C VAL A 70 -6.89 12.02 -8.32
N ILE A 71 -5.89 12.87 -8.33
CA ILE A 71 -5.13 13.19 -7.12
C ILE A 71 -5.86 14.38 -6.49
N ALA A 72 -6.50 14.15 -5.34
CA ALA A 72 -7.25 15.19 -4.65
C ALA A 72 -6.33 16.05 -3.76
N THR A 73 -5.28 15.46 -3.20
CA THR A 73 -4.25 16.16 -2.44
C THR A 73 -2.87 15.64 -2.82
N LEU A 74 -1.96 16.55 -3.13
CA LEU A 74 -0.57 16.27 -3.42
C LEU A 74 0.28 17.42 -2.84
N ASP A 75 0.55 17.34 -1.54
CA ASP A 75 1.14 18.43 -0.79
C ASP A 75 2.49 18.01 -0.18
N TRP A 76 3.56 18.48 -0.80
CA TRP A 76 4.94 18.23 -0.35
C TRP A 76 5.24 18.90 0.99
N GLU A 77 4.70 20.10 1.24
CA GLU A 77 5.03 20.89 2.42
C GLU A 77 4.40 20.35 3.69
N THR A 78 3.30 19.61 3.60
CA THR A 78 2.63 19.04 4.76
C THR A 78 3.59 18.11 5.52
N PRO A 79 3.84 18.37 6.82
CA PRO A 79 4.78 17.57 7.62
C PRO A 79 4.23 16.23 8.09
N TYR A 80 2.93 16.06 8.07
CA TYR A 80 2.28 14.84 8.54
C TYR A 80 2.52 13.68 7.58
N PHE A 81 2.64 12.46 8.12
CA PHE A 81 2.76 11.29 7.30
C PHE A 81 1.37 10.68 7.05
N SER A 82 0.90 10.73 5.83
CA SER A 82 -0.30 10.04 5.38
C SER A 82 -0.31 9.91 3.86
N ALA A 83 -0.82 8.77 3.42
CA ALA A 83 -1.32 8.55 2.07
C ALA A 83 -2.67 7.84 2.24
N TRP A 84 -3.67 8.20 1.44
CA TRP A 84 -4.99 7.57 1.55
C TRP A 84 -5.76 7.64 0.25
N ALA A 85 -6.69 6.71 0.10
CA ALA A 85 -7.62 6.67 -1.01
C ALA A 85 -9.05 6.90 -0.54
N LYS A 86 -9.91 7.40 -1.43
CA LYS A 86 -11.33 7.62 -1.17
C LYS A 86 -12.14 7.47 -2.44
N TYR A 87 -13.30 6.85 -2.35
CA TYR A 87 -14.34 6.97 -3.36
C TYR A 87 -15.29 8.11 -3.00
N GLU A 88 -15.39 9.11 -3.87
CA GLU A 88 -16.28 10.25 -3.71
C GLU A 88 -17.53 10.02 -4.58
N GLU A 89 -18.65 9.63 -3.93
CA GLU A 89 -19.87 9.22 -4.60
C GLU A 89 -20.53 10.35 -5.41
N LYS A 90 -20.52 11.57 -4.87
CA LYS A 90 -21.21 12.72 -5.47
C LYS A 90 -20.72 13.02 -6.90
N ASN A 91 -19.40 12.92 -7.11
CA ASN A 91 -18.76 13.21 -8.39
C ASN A 91 -18.32 11.93 -9.11
N ASN A 92 -18.62 10.76 -8.55
CA ASN A 92 -18.20 9.47 -9.06
C ASN A 92 -16.70 9.38 -9.34
N THR A 93 -15.87 9.88 -8.39
CA THR A 93 -14.43 9.96 -8.53
C THR A 93 -13.69 9.05 -7.54
N TYR A 94 -12.66 8.41 -8.03
CA TYR A 94 -11.60 7.79 -7.25
C TYR A 94 -10.55 8.83 -6.91
N GLN A 95 -10.33 9.08 -5.63
CA GLN A 95 -9.39 10.06 -5.12
C GLN A 95 -8.22 9.37 -4.43
N VAL A 96 -7.00 9.74 -4.78
CA VAL A 96 -5.79 9.40 -4.05
C VAL A 96 -5.16 10.66 -3.49
N ASN A 97 -4.52 10.55 -2.33
CA ASN A 97 -4.01 11.68 -1.58
C ASN A 97 -2.64 11.34 -1.00
N PHE A 98 -1.71 12.29 -1.07
CA PHE A 98 -0.34 12.10 -0.58
C PHE A 98 0.15 13.35 0.13
N TRP A 99 0.71 13.16 1.31
CA TRP A 99 1.39 14.20 2.07
C TRP A 99 2.90 13.97 2.09
N GLY A 100 3.65 15.07 2.00
CA GLY A 100 5.10 15.04 1.91
C GLY A 100 5.80 14.40 3.12
N GLY A 101 5.25 14.56 4.33
CA GLY A 101 5.79 13.90 5.51
C GLY A 101 5.89 12.39 5.37
N PHE A 102 4.96 11.74 4.67
CA PHE A 102 5.05 10.32 4.37
C PHE A 102 6.23 9.99 3.43
N ALA A 103 6.42 10.78 2.40
CA ALA A 103 7.53 10.60 1.46
C ALA A 103 8.90 10.85 2.10
N ARG A 104 8.95 11.62 3.18
CA ARG A 104 10.19 11.95 3.92
C ARG A 104 10.49 11.01 5.09
N LEU A 105 9.70 9.95 5.28
CA LEU A 105 10.03 8.92 6.29
C LEU A 105 11.46 8.42 6.09
N PRO A 106 12.22 8.18 7.17
CA PRO A 106 13.51 7.50 7.08
C PRO A 106 13.38 6.19 6.30
N ASP A 107 14.43 5.84 5.57
CA ASP A 107 14.49 4.64 4.72
C ASP A 107 13.40 4.57 3.61
N MET A 108 12.66 5.66 3.38
CA MET A 108 11.71 5.72 2.26
C MET A 108 12.48 5.78 0.94
N THR A 109 12.51 4.66 0.23
CA THR A 109 13.10 4.58 -1.11
C THR A 109 12.09 4.95 -2.19
N LYS A 110 12.58 5.26 -3.41
CA LYS A 110 11.71 5.45 -4.57
C LYS A 110 10.83 4.22 -4.82
N ARG A 111 11.37 3.01 -4.58
CA ARG A 111 10.64 1.74 -4.69
C ARG A 111 9.49 1.65 -3.69
N ALA A 112 9.77 1.94 -2.43
CA ALA A 112 8.76 1.93 -1.36
C ALA A 112 7.65 2.96 -1.62
N PHE A 113 8.00 4.15 -2.12
CA PHE A 113 6.98 5.18 -2.41
C PHE A 113 6.14 4.84 -3.65
N VAL A 114 6.71 4.22 -4.69
CA VAL A 114 5.92 3.66 -5.82
C VAL A 114 4.95 2.60 -5.31
N PHE A 115 5.42 1.71 -4.43
CA PHE A 115 4.55 0.69 -3.84
C PHE A 115 3.41 1.30 -3.03
N THR A 116 3.69 2.31 -2.21
CA THR A 116 2.66 3.05 -1.46
C THR A 116 1.63 3.68 -2.40
N ALA A 117 2.06 4.37 -3.45
CA ALA A 117 1.14 4.95 -4.42
C ALA A 117 0.28 3.87 -5.11
N CYS A 118 0.87 2.72 -5.39
CA CYS A 118 0.16 1.55 -5.92
C CYS A 118 -0.83 0.96 -4.90
N HIS A 119 -0.52 0.97 -3.61
CA HIS A 119 -1.38 0.51 -2.53
C HIS A 119 -2.64 1.40 -2.44
N GLU A 120 -2.50 2.72 -2.52
CA GLU A 120 -3.64 3.63 -2.52
C GLU A 120 -4.55 3.41 -3.74
N VAL A 121 -3.97 3.19 -4.92
CA VAL A 121 -4.74 2.78 -6.11
C VAL A 121 -5.40 1.42 -5.88
N GLY A 122 -4.75 0.52 -5.14
CA GLY A 122 -5.26 -0.79 -4.76
C GLY A 122 -6.56 -0.73 -3.97
N HIS A 123 -6.71 0.23 -3.05
CA HIS A 123 -7.99 0.44 -2.36
C HIS A 123 -9.15 0.69 -3.30
N LEU A 124 -8.90 1.32 -4.43
CA LEU A 124 -9.94 1.72 -5.39
C LEU A 124 -10.18 0.67 -6.47
N LEU A 125 -9.12 -0.03 -6.93
CA LEU A 125 -9.15 -0.94 -8.07
C LEU A 125 -8.75 -2.38 -7.73
N GLY A 126 -8.38 -2.67 -6.49
CA GLY A 126 -7.91 -3.99 -6.06
C GLY A 126 -9.02 -5.05 -5.96
N GLU A 127 -10.28 -4.63 -6.09
CA GLU A 127 -11.47 -5.50 -6.07
C GLU A 127 -11.71 -6.19 -4.72
N TYR A 128 -12.18 -7.44 -4.77
CA TYR A 128 -12.50 -8.22 -3.58
C TYR A 128 -11.23 -8.85 -2.96
N PRO A 129 -11.14 -8.95 -1.61
CA PRO A 129 -12.15 -8.57 -0.62
C PRO A 129 -12.24 -7.06 -0.38
N ARG A 130 -13.47 -6.60 -0.14
CA ARG A 130 -13.75 -5.20 0.16
C ARG A 130 -13.97 -4.97 1.65
N ILE A 131 -13.74 -3.74 2.09
CA ILE A 131 -13.97 -3.31 3.47
C ILE A 131 -15.46 -3.44 3.82
N LYS A 132 -15.77 -4.04 4.97
CA LYS A 132 -17.14 -4.26 5.44
C LYS A 132 -17.75 -3.04 6.16
N ILE A 133 -16.93 -2.04 6.48
CA ILE A 133 -17.35 -0.83 7.22
C ILE A 133 -18.28 0.01 6.32
N LYS A 134 -19.42 0.46 6.89
CA LYS A 134 -20.39 1.30 6.20
C LYS A 134 -19.74 2.58 5.63
N GLY A 135 -19.99 2.84 4.35
CA GLY A 135 -19.41 3.97 3.60
C GLY A 135 -18.05 3.66 2.95
N MET A 136 -17.44 2.51 3.24
CA MET A 136 -16.15 2.09 2.68
C MET A 136 -16.23 0.82 1.82
N GLN A 137 -17.45 0.28 1.59
CA GLN A 137 -17.65 -0.99 0.87
C GLN A 137 -17.20 -0.97 -0.59
N HIS A 138 -16.87 0.21 -1.13
CA HIS A 138 -16.30 0.36 -2.46
C HIS A 138 -14.78 0.18 -2.49
N MET A 139 -14.15 0.10 -1.31
CA MET A 139 -12.70 0.03 -1.17
C MET A 139 -12.26 -1.40 -0.85
N SER A 140 -11.14 -1.79 -1.42
CA SER A 140 -10.48 -3.06 -1.07
C SER A 140 -9.86 -2.98 0.32
N THR A 141 -9.78 -4.12 1.01
CA THR A 141 -9.10 -4.21 2.31
C THR A 141 -7.61 -3.91 2.19
N GLU A 142 -6.94 -3.66 3.32
CA GLU A 142 -5.50 -3.37 3.37
C GLU A 142 -4.64 -4.48 2.74
N GLY A 143 -4.90 -5.74 3.12
CA GLY A 143 -4.18 -6.87 2.55
C GLY A 143 -4.43 -7.05 1.05
N GLN A 144 -5.63 -6.73 0.56
CA GLN A 144 -5.94 -6.74 -0.87
C GLN A 144 -5.22 -5.61 -1.61
N SER A 145 -5.12 -4.44 -0.99
CA SER A 145 -4.39 -3.30 -1.55
C SER A 145 -2.89 -3.59 -1.66
N ASP A 146 -2.29 -4.23 -0.65
CA ASP A 146 -0.91 -4.71 -0.70
C ASP A 146 -0.71 -5.75 -1.81
N PHE A 147 -1.65 -6.70 -1.95
CA PHE A 147 -1.60 -7.71 -2.99
C PHE A 147 -1.69 -7.09 -4.39
N PHE A 148 -2.64 -6.17 -4.61
CA PHE A 148 -2.77 -5.44 -5.87
C PHE A 148 -1.51 -4.62 -6.18
N ALA A 149 -0.99 -3.91 -5.17
CA ALA A 149 0.23 -3.11 -5.31
C ALA A 149 1.40 -3.95 -5.78
N ALA A 150 1.68 -5.08 -5.13
CA ALA A 150 2.81 -5.95 -5.44
C ALA A 150 2.64 -6.75 -6.73
N ASN A 151 1.45 -7.36 -6.92
CA ASN A 151 1.23 -8.29 -8.02
C ASN A 151 1.00 -7.61 -9.37
N SER A 152 0.37 -6.44 -9.37
CA SER A 152 -0.05 -5.74 -10.60
C SER A 152 0.63 -4.39 -10.78
N CYS A 153 0.38 -3.45 -9.86
CA CYS A 153 0.71 -2.05 -10.06
C CYS A 153 2.20 -1.78 -10.08
N TYR A 154 2.94 -2.26 -9.10
CA TYR A 154 4.39 -2.07 -9.00
C TYR A 154 5.10 -2.70 -10.22
N LYS A 155 4.74 -3.94 -10.58
CA LYS A 155 5.28 -4.61 -11.76
C LYS A 155 4.98 -3.86 -13.05
N LYS A 156 3.77 -3.29 -13.19
CA LYS A 156 3.39 -2.43 -14.33
C LYS A 156 4.26 -1.17 -14.40
N PHE A 157 4.50 -0.53 -13.26
CA PHE A 157 5.37 0.65 -13.18
C PHE A 157 6.81 0.31 -13.59
N VAL A 158 7.41 -0.73 -12.99
CA VAL A 158 8.79 -1.19 -13.31
C VAL A 158 8.94 -1.58 -14.77
N THR A 159 7.92 -2.21 -15.36
CA THR A 159 7.93 -2.59 -16.77
C THR A 159 7.92 -1.37 -17.69
N LYS A 160 7.13 -0.36 -17.33
CA LYS A 160 6.98 0.86 -18.14
C LYS A 160 8.15 1.83 -17.96
N TYR A 161 8.76 1.87 -16.77
CA TYR A 161 9.86 2.77 -16.42
C TYR A 161 11.09 1.99 -15.90
N PRO A 162 11.69 1.12 -16.73
CA PRO A 162 12.72 0.17 -16.29
C PRO A 162 14.02 0.80 -15.81
N LYS A 163 14.23 2.09 -16.10
CA LYS A 163 15.43 2.87 -15.72
C LYS A 163 15.14 3.94 -14.67
N TYR A 164 13.98 3.91 -14.04
CA TYR A 164 13.60 4.93 -13.08
C TYR A 164 14.36 4.80 -11.74
N PHE A 165 14.66 3.57 -11.34
CA PHE A 165 15.37 3.32 -10.10
C PHE A 165 16.89 3.30 -10.35
N ASP A 166 17.59 4.31 -9.83
CA ASP A 166 19.03 4.45 -10.01
C ASP A 166 19.84 3.60 -9.01
N ALA A 167 19.28 3.38 -7.81
CA ALA A 167 19.90 2.58 -6.78
C ALA A 167 19.93 1.09 -7.17
N PRO A 168 21.08 0.41 -6.97
CA PRO A 168 21.17 -1.03 -7.20
C PRO A 168 20.22 -1.79 -6.28
N LEU A 169 19.93 -3.06 -6.63
CA LEU A 169 19.19 -3.96 -5.77
C LEU A 169 20.13 -4.50 -4.68
N GLU A 170 19.71 -4.39 -3.43
CA GLU A 170 20.37 -4.97 -2.26
C GLU A 170 19.57 -6.16 -1.75
N LEU A 171 19.51 -7.22 -2.56
CA LEU A 171 18.65 -8.36 -2.30
C LEU A 171 19.16 -9.20 -1.12
N ASN A 172 18.24 -9.56 -0.25
CA ASN A 172 18.48 -10.64 0.71
C ASN A 172 18.76 -11.95 -0.06
N PRO A 173 19.84 -12.71 0.26
CA PRO A 173 20.21 -13.93 -0.47
C PRO A 173 19.08 -14.98 -0.54
N TYR A 174 18.31 -15.14 0.53
CA TYR A 174 17.17 -16.05 0.54
C TYR A 174 16.06 -15.58 -0.42
N ALA A 175 15.71 -14.30 -0.40
CA ALA A 175 14.71 -13.73 -1.32
C ALA A 175 15.18 -13.86 -2.79
N ALA A 176 16.46 -13.65 -3.05
CA ALA A 176 17.05 -13.81 -4.38
C ALA A 176 16.93 -15.26 -4.87
N SER A 177 17.26 -16.25 -4.02
CA SER A 177 17.17 -17.68 -4.40
C SER A 177 15.76 -18.10 -4.77
N LEU A 178 14.73 -17.55 -4.11
CA LEU A 178 13.33 -17.83 -4.47
C LEU A 178 12.98 -17.35 -5.89
N CYS A 179 13.48 -16.18 -6.28
CA CYS A 179 13.26 -15.65 -7.63
C CYS A 179 14.03 -16.44 -8.69
N GLU A 180 15.28 -16.82 -8.39
CA GLU A 180 16.11 -17.64 -9.27
C GLU A 180 15.47 -19.00 -9.54
N GLU A 181 15.02 -19.68 -8.49
CA GLU A 181 14.35 -20.98 -8.58
C GLU A 181 13.02 -20.88 -9.34
N LYS A 182 12.21 -19.83 -9.06
CA LYS A 182 10.87 -19.68 -9.62
C LYS A 182 10.87 -19.36 -11.11
N PHE A 183 11.80 -18.53 -11.56
CA PHE A 183 11.79 -17.95 -12.91
C PHE A 183 13.09 -18.26 -13.69
N LEU A 184 13.52 -19.51 -13.71
CA LEU A 184 14.78 -19.99 -14.29
C LEU A 184 15.17 -19.28 -15.59
N GLU A 185 14.34 -19.40 -16.63
CA GLU A 185 14.58 -18.85 -17.96
C GLU A 185 13.77 -17.58 -18.27
N ASP A 186 12.78 -17.22 -17.43
CA ASP A 186 11.94 -16.04 -17.63
C ASP A 186 12.62 -14.77 -17.10
N LYS A 187 13.46 -14.17 -17.94
CA LYS A 187 14.24 -12.97 -17.57
C LYS A 187 13.39 -11.80 -17.11
N LEU A 188 12.19 -11.60 -17.71
CA LEU A 188 11.31 -10.51 -17.33
C LEU A 188 10.74 -10.75 -15.93
N ASN A 189 10.11 -11.90 -15.70
CA ASN A 189 9.52 -12.19 -14.41
C ASN A 189 10.57 -12.35 -13.30
N LYS A 190 11.76 -12.88 -13.61
CA LYS A 190 12.90 -12.91 -12.68
C LYS A 190 13.29 -11.49 -12.23
N ARG A 191 13.46 -10.57 -13.16
CA ARG A 191 13.75 -9.16 -12.83
C ARG A 191 12.64 -8.52 -12.00
N LEU A 192 11.36 -8.71 -12.39
CA LEU A 192 10.23 -8.19 -11.66
C LEU A 192 10.11 -8.80 -10.26
N CYS A 193 10.47 -10.07 -10.10
CA CYS A 193 10.57 -10.74 -8.81
C CYS A 193 11.62 -10.05 -7.92
N PHE A 194 12.83 -9.85 -8.42
CA PHE A 194 13.89 -9.15 -7.67
C PHE A 194 13.45 -7.75 -7.23
N GLU A 195 12.89 -6.96 -8.13
CA GLU A 195 12.37 -5.63 -7.83
C GLU A 195 11.27 -5.68 -6.76
N THR A 196 10.38 -6.67 -6.82
CA THR A 196 9.29 -6.82 -5.84
C THR A 196 9.81 -7.34 -4.49
N MET A 197 10.84 -8.20 -4.47
CA MET A 197 11.51 -8.61 -3.22
C MET A 197 12.24 -7.43 -2.56
N GLN A 198 12.89 -6.57 -3.35
CA GLN A 198 13.52 -5.36 -2.83
C GLN A 198 12.48 -4.46 -2.18
N VAL A 199 11.34 -4.22 -2.84
CA VAL A 199 10.31 -3.35 -2.29
C VAL A 199 9.66 -3.94 -1.03
N ALA A 200 9.60 -5.26 -0.87
CA ALA A 200 9.12 -5.88 0.37
C ALA A 200 9.97 -5.44 1.57
N ARG A 201 11.30 -5.41 1.40
CA ARG A 201 12.24 -4.90 2.42
C ARG A 201 12.09 -3.40 2.63
N ASP A 202 12.20 -2.64 1.55
CA ASP A 202 12.24 -1.17 1.60
C ASP A 202 10.97 -0.58 2.23
N PHE A 203 9.79 -1.07 1.80
CA PHE A 203 8.52 -0.63 2.34
C PHE A 203 8.37 -0.96 3.82
N THR A 204 8.74 -2.18 4.23
CA THR A 204 8.59 -2.58 5.63
C THR A 204 9.57 -1.84 6.54
N LEU A 205 10.77 -1.48 6.07
CA LEU A 205 11.71 -0.63 6.80
C LEU A 205 11.13 0.77 7.01
N ALA A 206 10.69 1.43 5.93
CA ALA A 206 10.17 2.79 6.01
C ALA A 206 8.94 2.89 6.94
N ILE A 207 8.00 1.94 6.83
CA ILE A 207 6.79 1.94 7.69
C ILE A 207 7.13 1.57 9.14
N ASN A 208 8.15 0.75 9.38
CA ASN A 208 8.52 0.38 10.72
C ASN A 208 9.01 1.55 11.58
N TYR A 209 9.48 2.62 10.96
CA TYR A 209 9.83 3.86 11.66
C TYR A 209 8.68 4.38 12.52
N VAL A 210 7.44 4.29 12.02
CA VAL A 210 6.24 4.75 12.74
C VAL A 210 5.59 3.65 13.59
N ASN A 211 5.74 2.40 13.22
CA ASN A 211 5.15 1.27 13.96
C ASN A 211 6.01 0.82 15.13
N ASN A 212 7.33 0.96 15.00
CA ASN A 212 8.31 0.50 16.00
C ASN A 212 8.10 -0.97 16.42
N ASP A 213 7.75 -1.81 15.44
CA ASP A 213 7.54 -3.24 15.62
C ASP A 213 8.83 -4.02 15.34
N VAL A 214 8.80 -5.34 15.58
CA VAL A 214 9.89 -6.24 15.14
C VAL A 214 9.93 -6.23 13.61
N LEU A 215 11.13 -5.97 13.05
CA LEU A 215 11.33 -5.98 11.60
C LEU A 215 11.00 -7.35 11.01
N PRO A 216 10.15 -7.42 9.99
CA PRO A 216 9.81 -8.67 9.33
C PRO A 216 11.02 -9.27 8.60
N GLN A 217 11.01 -10.59 8.44
CA GLN A 217 12.08 -11.36 7.84
C GLN A 217 11.57 -12.26 6.72
N PHE A 218 12.32 -12.39 5.64
CA PHE A 218 11.92 -13.22 4.49
C PHE A 218 11.73 -14.71 4.80
N HIS A 219 12.43 -15.23 5.81
CA HIS A 219 12.45 -16.67 6.15
C HIS A 219 11.56 -17.04 7.35
N THR A 220 10.81 -16.10 7.89
CA THR A 220 9.93 -16.33 9.05
C THR A 220 8.49 -15.89 8.74
N PRO A 221 7.76 -16.62 7.89
CA PRO A 221 6.40 -16.24 7.50
C PRO A 221 5.45 -16.15 8.68
N ASP A 222 4.46 -15.28 8.57
CA ASP A 222 3.36 -15.18 9.54
C ASP A 222 2.46 -16.42 9.45
N ASN A 223 2.45 -17.22 10.50
CA ASN A 223 1.67 -18.45 10.59
C ASN A 223 0.24 -18.23 11.11
N LEU A 224 -0.19 -16.98 11.29
CA LEU A 224 -1.56 -16.69 11.70
C LEU A 224 -2.55 -17.19 10.65
N VAL A 225 -3.62 -17.82 11.11
CA VAL A 225 -4.78 -18.17 10.28
C VAL A 225 -5.99 -17.42 10.82
N VAL A 226 -6.44 -16.41 10.06
CA VAL A 226 -7.60 -15.61 10.47
C VAL A 226 -8.90 -16.36 10.20
N LYS A 227 -9.89 -16.15 11.08
CA LYS A 227 -11.24 -16.72 10.95
C LYS A 227 -12.14 -15.86 10.05
N GLU A 228 -11.84 -14.57 9.94
CA GLU A 228 -12.52 -13.59 9.11
C GLU A 228 -11.46 -12.74 8.41
N THR A 229 -11.72 -12.35 7.16
CA THR A 229 -10.84 -11.46 6.42
C THR A 229 -10.71 -10.12 7.12
N LYS A 230 -9.49 -9.67 7.31
CA LYS A 230 -9.19 -8.40 8.01
C LYS A 230 -9.52 -7.20 7.13
N ASP A 231 -10.34 -6.30 7.64
CA ASP A 231 -10.55 -4.96 7.05
C ASP A 231 -9.37 -4.01 7.35
N SER A 232 -8.73 -4.19 8.53
CA SER A 232 -7.60 -3.40 9.01
C SER A 232 -6.26 -3.98 8.58
N TYR A 233 -5.16 -3.28 8.93
CA TYR A 233 -3.80 -3.73 8.61
C TYR A 233 -3.50 -5.13 9.13
N PRO A 234 -2.97 -6.02 8.26
CA PRO A 234 -2.27 -7.22 8.71
C PRO A 234 -1.02 -6.84 9.54
N SER A 235 -0.42 -7.82 10.23
CA SER A 235 0.92 -7.62 10.84
C SER A 235 1.95 -7.23 9.80
N MET A 236 3.04 -6.54 10.19
CA MET A 236 4.10 -6.18 9.24
C MET A 236 4.73 -7.41 8.59
N GLN A 237 4.84 -8.54 9.33
CA GLN A 237 5.29 -9.80 8.72
C GLN A 237 4.32 -10.29 7.65
N CYS A 238 3.02 -10.30 7.94
CA CYS A 238 2.01 -10.70 6.95
C CYS A 238 2.03 -9.79 5.71
N ARG A 239 2.21 -8.47 5.87
CA ARG A 239 2.36 -7.53 4.75
C ARG A 239 3.59 -7.85 3.90
N MET A 240 4.76 -8.12 4.52
CA MET A 240 5.95 -8.59 3.80
C MET A 240 5.63 -9.88 3.04
N ASP A 241 5.00 -10.86 3.68
CA ASP A 241 4.67 -12.14 3.07
C ASP A 241 3.72 -12.01 1.88
N ILE A 242 2.75 -11.07 1.93
CA ILE A 242 1.88 -10.73 0.79
C ILE A 242 2.72 -10.26 -0.40
N ILE A 243 3.68 -9.36 -0.16
CA ILE A 243 4.54 -8.83 -1.22
C ILE A 243 5.45 -9.93 -1.77
N VAL A 244 6.07 -10.74 -0.93
CA VAL A 244 6.91 -11.89 -1.31
C VAL A 244 6.12 -12.89 -2.13
N ASN A 245 4.93 -13.29 -1.67
CA ASN A 245 4.05 -14.21 -2.41
C ASN A 245 3.68 -13.63 -3.78
N SER A 246 3.40 -12.34 -3.86
CA SER A 246 3.11 -11.63 -5.11
C SER A 246 4.33 -11.54 -6.03
N ALA A 247 5.55 -11.42 -5.48
CA ALA A 247 6.79 -11.42 -6.25
C ALA A 247 6.96 -12.72 -7.05
N LEU A 248 6.58 -13.86 -6.45
CA LEU A 248 6.66 -15.18 -7.04
C LEU A 248 5.54 -15.51 -8.05
N MET A 249 4.62 -14.59 -8.29
CA MET A 249 3.60 -14.71 -9.33
C MET A 249 4.09 -14.08 -10.64
N PRO A 250 3.85 -14.69 -11.80
CA PRO A 250 4.17 -14.07 -13.07
C PRO A 250 3.35 -12.81 -13.28
N TYR A 251 3.95 -11.81 -13.92
CA TYR A 251 3.24 -10.59 -14.31
C TYR A 251 2.43 -10.81 -15.56
N GLU A 252 1.14 -10.57 -15.50
CA GLU A 252 0.22 -10.61 -16.62
C GLU A 252 -0.28 -9.20 -16.94
N SER A 253 0.22 -8.61 -18.02
CA SER A 253 -0.19 -7.27 -18.45
C SER A 253 -1.69 -7.21 -18.73
N GLY A 254 -2.38 -6.24 -18.12
CA GLY A 254 -3.81 -5.98 -18.34
C GLY A 254 -4.77 -6.81 -17.48
N LYS A 255 -4.27 -7.75 -16.69
CA LYS A 255 -5.09 -8.46 -15.70
C LYS A 255 -4.93 -7.83 -14.32
N ILE A 256 -6.04 -7.43 -13.75
CA ILE A 256 -6.17 -7.04 -12.36
C ILE A 256 -6.65 -8.31 -11.64
N GLY A 257 -5.74 -9.07 -11.09
CA GLY A 257 -5.90 -10.04 -10.00
C GLY A 257 -7.07 -11.04 -9.94
N GLU A 258 -7.93 -11.14 -10.95
CA GLU A 258 -9.18 -11.93 -10.89
C GLU A 258 -9.00 -13.42 -10.53
N ASN A 259 -7.87 -14.04 -10.84
CA ASN A 259 -7.66 -15.49 -10.66
C ASN A 259 -6.87 -15.86 -9.39
N ALA A 260 -6.72 -14.94 -8.46
CA ALA A 260 -5.75 -15.12 -7.39
C ALA A 260 -6.36 -15.23 -5.97
N LEU A 261 -7.68 -15.41 -5.80
CA LEU A 261 -8.27 -15.59 -4.46
C LEU A 261 -7.63 -16.76 -3.72
N SER A 262 -7.37 -17.88 -4.39
CA SER A 262 -6.69 -19.06 -3.82
C SER A 262 -5.22 -18.80 -3.44
N LYS A 263 -4.65 -17.65 -3.81
CA LYS A 263 -3.27 -17.26 -3.50
C LYS A 263 -3.18 -16.19 -2.41
N ARG A 264 -4.33 -15.83 -1.79
CA ARG A 264 -4.33 -14.94 -0.62
C ARG A 264 -3.79 -15.70 0.59
N LEU A 265 -3.00 -15.01 1.38
CA LEU A 265 -2.39 -15.63 2.56
C LEU A 265 -3.36 -15.68 3.74
N PRO A 266 -3.38 -16.77 4.51
CA PRO A 266 -4.31 -16.95 5.62
C PRO A 266 -4.06 -16.00 6.79
N CYS A 267 -2.94 -15.28 6.83
CA CYS A 267 -2.65 -14.30 7.88
C CYS A 267 -3.55 -13.05 7.81
N TRP A 268 -4.26 -12.84 6.70
CA TRP A 268 -5.21 -11.73 6.56
C TRP A 268 -6.52 -12.10 5.86
N PHE A 269 -6.53 -13.15 5.04
CA PHE A 269 -7.68 -13.57 4.23
C PHE A 269 -8.25 -14.89 4.73
N ALA A 270 -9.57 -14.93 4.99
CA ALA A 270 -10.27 -16.15 5.37
C ALA A 270 -10.91 -16.81 4.13
N ASN A 271 -10.58 -18.07 3.86
CA ASN A 271 -11.13 -18.82 2.71
C ASN A 271 -12.65 -19.04 2.78
N THR A 272 -13.29 -18.74 3.91
CA THR A 272 -14.75 -18.84 4.09
C THR A 272 -15.51 -17.64 3.51
N ASP A 273 -14.80 -16.61 3.06
CA ASP A 273 -15.38 -15.37 2.50
C ASP A 273 -15.50 -15.44 0.95
N THR A 274 -15.40 -16.64 0.33
CA THR A 274 -15.56 -16.87 -1.12
C THR A 274 -16.98 -17.21 -1.51
#